data_7f4ffb6d5cc0c70d004194139bf38d86
#
_entry.id   7f4ffb6d5cc0c70d004194139bf38d86
#
_cell.length_a   1.000
_cell.length_b   1.000
_cell.length_c   1.000
_cell.angle_alpha   90.00
_cell.angle_beta   90.00
_cell.angle_gamma   90.00
#
_symmetry.space_group_name_H-M   'P 1'
#
loop_
_entity.id
_entity.type
_entity.pdbx_description
1 polymer ?
#
loop_
_entity_poly.entity_id
_entity_poly.type
_entity_poly.pdbx_seq_one_letter_code
_entity_poly.pdbx_strand_id
1 'polypeptide(L)'
;MLRKPGICQKPVITLYETPAYAACGMTVGAEPTGVPENGGVADEILFGWQYEVLEGNNAFYKIRTHYGYEGWIAAEEYVSMESVGDAGVCYDAQNSGCAMQLLQVCQNIADVLEAERVQARRITTLYAGSLIWAEKDSALGDSNAAARLLQPGWRRVFLPDGMGGLREGYMRSRFLELCQGKERWRKWALQRPEEAFRESIVQTAYSYLGTQYRWGGKTACGIDCSGLAFMSYFRNGILIWRDAAIKEGYPIHEIPIEQAKPGDLLFFPGHVAIYLGNGKIIHATGHPESSCVTFNSLREGEPGYREDLKNSMCAAGSIF
;
A
#
# COMPACT_ATOMS: atom_id res chain seq x y z
N MET A 1 15.17 9.73 23.17
CA MET A 1 13.75 10.04 23.03
C MET A 1 12.96 8.74 23.03
N LEU A 2 11.85 8.66 23.76
CA LEU A 2 10.94 7.51 23.69
C LEU A 2 10.33 7.48 22.28
N ARG A 3 10.48 6.36 21.58
CA ARG A 3 9.81 6.11 20.30
C ARG A 3 8.31 6.15 20.54
N LYS A 4 7.59 7.02 19.86
CA LYS A 4 6.15 7.17 20.02
C LYS A 4 5.45 6.49 18.86
N PRO A 5 4.55 5.53 19.12
CA PRO A 5 3.77 4.90 18.06
C PRO A 5 2.73 5.88 17.52
N GLY A 6 2.59 5.91 16.20
CA GLY A 6 1.60 6.70 15.49
C GLY A 6 0.79 5.87 14.50
N ILE A 7 -0.32 6.43 14.05
CA ILE A 7 -1.23 5.80 13.08
C ILE A 7 -1.71 6.83 12.05
N CYS A 8 -1.77 6.41 10.79
CA CYS A 8 -2.33 7.23 9.71
C CYS A 8 -3.86 7.28 9.80
N GLN A 9 -4.43 8.46 9.96
CA GLN A 9 -5.89 8.67 9.99
C GLN A 9 -6.43 9.42 8.76
N LYS A 10 -5.55 9.85 7.85
CA LYS A 10 -5.94 10.35 6.52
C LYS A 10 -5.97 9.19 5.52
N PRO A 11 -6.74 9.28 4.43
CA PRO A 11 -6.72 8.25 3.38
C PRO A 11 -5.31 7.95 2.89
N VAL A 12 -4.48 8.99 2.75
CA VAL A 12 -3.06 8.94 2.41
C VAL A 12 -2.34 10.07 3.13
N ILE A 13 -1.14 9.81 3.63
CA ILE A 13 -0.17 10.80 4.06
C ILE A 13 1.09 10.62 3.22
N THR A 14 1.60 11.72 2.66
CA THR A 14 2.85 11.73 1.91
C THR A 14 4.05 11.80 2.86
N LEU A 15 5.03 10.95 2.64
CA LEU A 15 6.35 11.02 3.29
C LEU A 15 7.30 11.79 2.40
N TYR A 16 8.09 12.64 3.01
CA TYR A 16 9.11 13.46 2.33
C TYR A 16 10.52 13.04 2.74
N GLU A 17 11.48 13.22 1.85
CA GLU A 17 12.90 12.91 2.09
C GLU A 17 13.52 13.81 3.19
N THR A 18 13.06 15.05 3.26
CA THR A 18 13.55 16.04 4.24
C THR A 18 12.40 16.88 4.82
N PRO A 19 12.59 17.50 6.01
CA PRO A 19 11.60 18.41 6.59
C PRO A 19 11.31 19.64 5.70
N ALA A 20 12.28 20.09 4.92
CA ALA A 20 12.12 21.25 4.04
C ALA A 20 11.04 21.00 2.99
N TYR A 21 10.97 19.79 2.43
CA TYR A 21 9.95 19.42 1.44
C TYR A 21 8.57 19.19 2.06
N ALA A 22 8.53 18.66 3.28
CA ALA A 22 7.29 18.59 4.04
C ALA A 22 6.67 19.97 4.27
N ALA A 23 7.50 21.01 4.47
CA ALA A 23 7.05 22.41 4.60
C ALA A 23 6.46 22.97 3.31
N CYS A 24 7.01 22.60 2.14
CA CYS A 24 6.55 23.10 0.84
C CYS A 24 5.18 22.55 0.44
N GLY A 25 4.87 21.31 0.82
CA GLY A 25 3.55 20.70 0.60
C GLY A 25 2.43 21.43 1.35
N MET A 26 2.76 22.28 2.33
CA MET A 26 1.82 23.04 3.15
C MET A 26 1.58 24.48 2.66
N THR A 27 2.44 25.01 1.79
CA THR A 27 2.33 26.42 1.30
C THR A 27 2.12 26.43 -0.21
N VAL A 28 0.89 26.75 -0.63
CA VAL A 28 0.58 27.04 -2.02
C VAL A 28 1.38 28.28 -2.47
N GLY A 29 2.39 28.08 -3.34
CA GLY A 29 3.12 29.17 -3.98
C GLY A 29 4.56 29.43 -3.49
N ALA A 30 5.10 28.67 -2.56
CA ALA A 30 6.53 28.75 -2.23
C ALA A 30 7.29 27.63 -2.96
N GLU A 31 7.96 27.96 -4.05
CA GLU A 31 8.96 27.06 -4.64
C GLU A 31 10.28 27.21 -3.84
N PRO A 32 10.72 26.15 -3.12
CA PRO A 32 12.03 26.21 -2.48
C PRO A 32 13.11 26.15 -3.57
N THR A 33 14.10 27.00 -3.46
CA THR A 33 15.31 26.91 -4.27
C THR A 33 16.00 25.58 -3.99
N GLY A 34 16.12 24.72 -4.99
CA GLY A 34 16.78 23.40 -4.87
C GLY A 34 15.87 22.22 -4.59
N VAL A 35 14.59 22.30 -4.92
CA VAL A 35 13.69 21.13 -4.93
C VAL A 35 14.20 20.10 -5.93
N PRO A 36 14.38 18.83 -5.56
CA PRO A 36 14.65 17.77 -6.53
C PRO A 36 13.53 17.68 -7.56
N GLU A 37 13.84 17.17 -8.76
CA GLU A 37 12.86 16.95 -9.83
C GLU A 37 11.64 16.10 -9.37
N ASN A 38 11.83 15.24 -8.37
CA ASN A 38 10.78 14.39 -7.76
C ASN A 38 9.95 15.11 -6.68
N GLY A 39 10.12 16.41 -6.45
CA GLY A 39 9.40 17.15 -5.40
C GLY A 39 9.74 16.73 -3.98
N GLY A 40 10.84 15.96 -3.77
CA GLY A 40 11.26 15.45 -2.47
C GLY A 40 10.32 14.43 -1.82
N VAL A 41 9.38 13.86 -2.61
CA VAL A 41 8.48 12.81 -2.14
C VAL A 41 9.25 11.50 -2.04
N ALA A 42 9.21 10.89 -0.86
CA ALA A 42 9.85 9.61 -0.58
C ALA A 42 8.87 8.43 -0.72
N ASP A 43 7.65 8.57 -0.16
CA ASP A 43 6.67 7.50 -0.11
C ASP A 43 5.28 8.01 0.29
N GLU A 44 4.30 7.12 0.35
CA GLU A 44 2.96 7.35 0.93
C GLU A 44 2.67 6.30 2.01
N ILE A 45 1.91 6.68 3.06
CA ILE A 45 1.31 5.75 4.02
C ILE A 45 -0.21 5.84 3.93
N LEU A 46 -0.87 4.70 4.11
CA LEU A 46 -2.31 4.57 3.93
C LEU A 46 -3.05 4.59 5.27
N PHE A 47 -4.33 4.89 5.23
CA PHE A 47 -5.22 4.87 6.39
C PHE A 47 -5.06 3.58 7.22
N GLY A 48 -4.93 3.73 8.52
CA GLY A 48 -4.75 2.63 9.48
C GLY A 48 -3.33 2.08 9.57
N TRP A 49 -2.39 2.53 8.74
CA TRP A 49 -1.00 2.07 8.82
C TRP A 49 -0.29 2.70 10.00
N GLN A 50 0.45 1.86 10.74
CA GLN A 50 1.20 2.24 11.91
C GLN A 50 2.62 2.66 11.55
N TYR A 51 3.18 3.56 12.36
CA TYR A 51 4.55 4.01 12.23
C TYR A 51 5.13 4.38 13.60
N GLU A 52 6.45 4.50 13.69
CA GLU A 52 7.17 4.99 14.86
C GLU A 52 7.72 6.38 14.58
N VAL A 53 7.56 7.33 15.51
CA VAL A 53 8.27 8.61 15.49
C VAL A 53 9.69 8.37 15.99
N LEU A 54 10.68 8.69 15.16
CA LEU A 54 12.10 8.56 15.47
C LEU A 54 12.67 9.82 16.09
N GLU A 55 12.38 10.96 15.48
CA GLU A 55 12.82 12.29 15.88
C GLU A 55 11.85 13.34 15.35
N GLY A 56 12.01 14.59 15.80
CA GLY A 56 11.20 15.70 15.28
C GLY A 56 11.16 16.90 16.20
N ASN A 57 10.41 17.87 15.76
CA ASN A 57 10.15 19.13 16.45
C ASN A 57 8.65 19.47 16.39
N ASN A 58 8.29 20.72 16.70
CA ASN A 58 6.89 21.16 16.70
C ASN A 58 6.26 21.23 15.29
N ALA A 59 7.05 21.19 14.22
CA ALA A 59 6.58 21.32 12.84
C ALA A 59 6.62 20.00 12.06
N PHE A 60 7.61 19.13 12.32
CA PHE A 60 7.85 17.92 11.53
C PHE A 60 8.31 16.74 12.37
N TYR A 61 7.89 15.54 11.97
CA TYR A 61 8.37 14.28 12.54
C TYR A 61 9.00 13.41 11.47
N LYS A 62 10.17 12.85 11.77
CA LYS A 62 10.73 11.72 11.04
C LYS A 62 10.11 10.45 11.58
N ILE A 63 9.52 9.67 10.71
CA ILE A 63 8.85 8.44 11.06
C ILE A 63 9.50 7.24 10.38
N ARG A 64 9.30 6.07 10.97
CA ARG A 64 9.58 4.76 10.35
C ARG A 64 8.28 4.01 10.22
N THR A 65 7.95 3.64 9.00
CA THR A 65 6.76 2.84 8.68
C THR A 65 6.88 1.42 9.22
N HIS A 66 5.77 0.70 9.28
CA HIS A 66 5.73 -0.70 9.71
C HIS A 66 6.52 -1.66 8.80
N TYR A 67 6.90 -1.24 7.59
CA TYR A 67 7.76 -1.98 6.65
C TYR A 67 9.20 -1.44 6.61
N GLY A 68 9.58 -0.58 7.55
CA GLY A 68 10.96 -0.14 7.75
C GLY A 68 11.40 1.06 6.91
N TYR A 69 10.53 1.66 6.10
CA TYR A 69 10.84 2.84 5.31
C TYR A 69 10.78 4.11 6.18
N GLU A 70 11.70 5.06 5.97
CA GLU A 70 11.78 6.28 6.74
C GLU A 70 11.49 7.51 5.87
N GLY A 71 10.85 8.49 6.47
CA GLY A 71 10.55 9.77 5.82
C GLY A 71 9.98 10.77 6.83
N TRP A 72 9.72 11.99 6.36
CA TRP A 72 9.22 13.09 7.16
C TRP A 72 7.76 13.37 6.88
N ILE A 73 6.98 13.61 7.92
CA ILE A 73 5.59 14.09 7.86
C ILE A 73 5.46 15.42 8.60
N ALA A 74 4.41 16.18 8.27
CA ALA A 74 4.04 17.35 9.07
C ALA A 74 3.57 16.92 10.47
N ALA A 75 3.91 17.68 11.51
CA ALA A 75 3.55 17.33 12.88
C ALA A 75 2.02 17.27 13.09
N GLU A 76 1.25 18.06 12.34
CA GLU A 76 -0.22 18.05 12.36
C GLU A 76 -0.84 16.76 11.82
N GLU A 77 -0.07 15.95 11.08
CA GLU A 77 -0.50 14.64 10.57
C GLU A 77 -0.26 13.51 11.56
N TYR A 78 0.48 13.78 12.64
CA TYR A 78 0.74 12.80 13.68
C TYR A 78 -0.50 12.57 14.55
N VAL A 79 -0.89 11.31 14.65
CA VAL A 79 -1.89 10.85 15.61
C VAL A 79 -1.29 9.76 16.47
N SER A 80 -1.31 9.94 17.78
CA SER A 80 -0.83 8.94 18.74
C SER A 80 -1.73 7.70 18.72
N MET A 81 -1.12 6.52 18.73
CA MET A 81 -1.89 5.28 18.90
C MET A 81 -2.58 5.19 20.26
N GLU A 82 -2.04 5.82 21.30
CA GLU A 82 -2.66 5.85 22.63
C GLU A 82 -4.02 6.58 22.58
N SER A 83 -4.13 7.65 21.79
CA SER A 83 -5.39 8.38 21.63
C SER A 83 -6.50 7.60 20.90
N VAL A 84 -6.14 6.52 20.23
CA VAL A 84 -7.08 5.64 19.51
C VAL A 84 -7.40 4.40 20.36
N GLY A 85 -6.52 4.02 21.30
CA GLY A 85 -6.65 2.84 22.15
C GLY A 85 -7.78 2.94 23.18
N ASP A 86 -8.08 4.15 23.70
CA ASP A 86 -9.15 4.38 24.67
C ASP A 86 -10.57 4.12 24.13
N ALA A 87 -10.71 4.04 22.81
CA ALA A 87 -11.98 3.74 22.15
C ALA A 87 -12.35 2.23 22.13
N GLY A 88 -11.63 1.39 22.90
CA GLY A 88 -11.88 -0.07 22.93
C GLY A 88 -11.36 -0.82 21.70
N VAL A 89 -10.48 -0.19 20.94
CA VAL A 89 -9.89 -0.73 19.72
C VAL A 89 -8.73 -1.67 20.09
N CYS A 90 -8.94 -2.94 19.94
CA CYS A 90 -7.92 -3.96 20.19
C CYS A 90 -7.07 -4.15 18.93
N TYR A 91 -5.83 -3.66 18.94
CA TYR A 91 -4.87 -3.86 17.83
C TYR A 91 -4.36 -5.30 17.74
N ASP A 92 -4.66 -6.12 18.75
CA ASP A 92 -4.38 -7.55 18.74
C ASP A 92 -5.60 -8.30 18.19
N ALA A 93 -5.51 -8.70 16.92
CA ALA A 93 -6.54 -9.49 16.24
C ALA A 93 -6.83 -10.85 16.93
N GLN A 94 -6.04 -11.23 17.93
CA GLN A 94 -6.16 -12.48 18.68
C GLN A 94 -6.94 -12.33 20.00
N ASN A 95 -7.29 -11.10 20.41
CA ASN A 95 -8.02 -10.92 21.67
C ASN A 95 -9.51 -11.28 21.48
N SER A 96 -9.89 -12.46 21.95
CA SER A 96 -11.21 -13.06 21.80
C SER A 96 -12.36 -12.27 22.45
N GLY A 97 -12.05 -11.23 23.24
CA GLY A 97 -13.03 -10.38 23.93
C GLY A 97 -13.34 -9.06 23.21
N CYS A 98 -12.67 -8.72 22.10
CA CYS A 98 -12.88 -7.46 21.39
C CYS A 98 -14.12 -7.55 20.48
N ALA A 99 -15.02 -6.56 20.57
CA ALA A 99 -16.20 -6.45 19.71
C ALA A 99 -15.86 -6.02 18.27
N MET A 100 -14.64 -5.59 18.02
CA MET A 100 -14.15 -5.10 16.71
C MET A 100 -13.04 -5.98 16.18
N GLN A 101 -12.88 -5.97 14.84
CA GLN A 101 -11.79 -6.62 14.11
C GLN A 101 -11.18 -5.66 13.11
N LEU A 102 -9.89 -5.82 12.84
CA LEU A 102 -9.20 -5.07 11.81
C LEU A 102 -9.39 -5.76 10.46
N LEU A 103 -9.89 -5.01 9.47
CA LEU A 103 -10.05 -5.44 8.08
C LEU A 103 -9.17 -4.61 7.17
N GLN A 104 -8.79 -5.19 6.04
CA GLN A 104 -8.07 -4.52 4.97
C GLN A 104 -9.02 -4.20 3.83
N VAL A 105 -8.89 -3.00 3.26
CA VAL A 105 -9.59 -2.62 2.02
C VAL A 105 -8.91 -3.36 0.86
N CYS A 106 -9.68 -4.17 0.13
CA CYS A 106 -9.20 -4.93 -1.04
C CYS A 106 -9.59 -4.29 -2.38
N GLN A 107 -10.57 -3.37 -2.38
CA GLN A 107 -10.96 -2.61 -3.56
C GLN A 107 -10.02 -1.42 -3.76
N ASN A 108 -9.60 -1.17 -5.01
CA ASN A 108 -8.64 -0.10 -5.32
C ASN A 108 -9.09 1.29 -4.84
N ILE A 109 -10.40 1.57 -4.92
CA ILE A 109 -11.05 2.76 -4.37
C ILE A 109 -12.34 2.30 -3.70
N ALA A 110 -12.54 2.63 -2.44
CA ALA A 110 -13.69 2.20 -1.66
C ALA A 110 -14.20 3.34 -0.76
N ASP A 111 -15.47 3.70 -0.92
CA ASP A 111 -16.10 4.73 -0.11
C ASP A 111 -16.59 4.18 1.23
N VAL A 112 -16.40 4.97 2.28
CA VAL A 112 -17.08 4.84 3.56
C VAL A 112 -18.26 5.78 3.57
N LEU A 113 -19.47 5.26 3.77
CA LEU A 113 -20.73 6.00 3.69
C LEU A 113 -21.38 6.14 5.07
N GLU A 114 -22.28 7.10 5.23
CA GLU A 114 -23.01 7.35 6.50
C GLU A 114 -24.14 6.35 6.77
N ALA A 115 -24.57 5.58 5.76
CA ALA A 115 -25.63 4.59 5.91
C ALA A 115 -25.46 3.45 4.88
N GLU A 116 -26.14 2.33 5.12
CA GLU A 116 -26.13 1.11 4.30
C GLU A 116 -26.87 1.27 2.96
N ARG A 117 -26.59 2.34 2.24
CA ARG A 117 -27.20 2.62 0.92
C ARG A 117 -26.24 3.41 0.05
N VAL A 118 -26.23 3.16 -1.25
CA VAL A 118 -25.30 3.78 -2.21
C VAL A 118 -25.49 5.29 -2.38
N GLN A 119 -26.68 5.81 -2.04
CA GLN A 119 -26.99 7.25 -2.11
C GLN A 119 -26.64 7.99 -0.81
N ALA A 120 -26.14 7.29 0.22
CA ALA A 120 -25.74 7.94 1.47
C ALA A 120 -24.54 8.87 1.23
N ARG A 121 -24.45 9.89 2.08
CA ARG A 121 -23.31 10.82 2.04
C ARG A 121 -22.01 10.05 2.30
N ARG A 122 -20.99 10.35 1.50
CA ARG A 122 -19.66 9.82 1.68
C ARG A 122 -18.96 10.50 2.86
N ILE A 123 -18.42 9.71 3.78
CA ILE A 123 -17.59 10.17 4.88
C ILE A 123 -16.17 10.39 4.38
N THR A 124 -15.60 9.37 3.74
CA THR A 124 -14.25 9.38 3.17
C THR A 124 -14.11 8.32 2.08
N THR A 125 -13.02 8.36 1.34
CA THR A 125 -12.64 7.32 0.38
C THR A 125 -11.32 6.71 0.82
N LEU A 126 -11.25 5.40 0.90
CA LEU A 126 -10.06 4.64 1.24
C LEU A 126 -9.54 3.86 0.03
N TYR A 127 -8.28 3.51 0.06
CA TYR A 127 -7.59 2.80 -1.02
C TYR A 127 -7.21 1.38 -0.61
N ALA A 128 -7.02 0.52 -1.60
CA ALA A 128 -6.57 -0.85 -1.36
C ALA A 128 -5.30 -0.87 -0.50
N GLY A 129 -5.29 -1.74 0.51
CA GLY A 129 -4.24 -1.79 1.52
C GLY A 129 -4.51 -0.96 2.78
N SER A 130 -5.47 -0.02 2.76
CA SER A 130 -5.93 0.68 3.98
C SER A 130 -6.47 -0.31 5.00
N LEU A 131 -6.25 -0.04 6.28
CA LEU A 131 -6.72 -0.86 7.40
C LEU A 131 -7.84 -0.12 8.13
N ILE A 132 -8.96 -0.79 8.35
CA ILE A 132 -10.14 -0.19 9.01
C ILE A 132 -10.74 -1.14 10.05
N TRP A 133 -11.19 -0.58 11.15
CA TRP A 133 -11.92 -1.32 12.18
C TRP A 133 -13.35 -1.60 11.73
N ALA A 134 -13.81 -2.81 11.96
CA ALA A 134 -15.18 -3.21 11.68
C ALA A 134 -15.77 -3.98 12.83
N GLU A 135 -17.09 -3.97 12.95
CA GLU A 135 -17.79 -4.80 13.91
C GLU A 135 -17.49 -6.29 13.67
N LYS A 136 -17.16 -6.99 14.76
CA LYS A 136 -16.92 -8.42 14.71
C LYS A 136 -18.27 -9.16 14.61
N ASP A 137 -18.39 -10.05 13.66
CA ASP A 137 -19.56 -10.92 13.54
C ASP A 137 -19.62 -11.88 14.72
N SER A 138 -20.50 -11.58 15.68
CA SER A 138 -20.70 -12.42 16.89
C SER A 138 -21.41 -13.75 16.61
N ALA A 139 -22.01 -13.92 15.45
CA ALA A 139 -22.92 -15.05 15.17
C ALA A 139 -22.25 -16.33 14.69
N LEU A 140 -20.94 -16.33 14.40
CA LEU A 140 -20.32 -17.49 13.76
C LEU A 140 -18.82 -17.59 14.09
N GLY A 141 -18.38 -18.78 14.49
CA GLY A 141 -16.98 -19.08 14.80
C GLY A 141 -16.01 -18.78 13.65
N ASP A 142 -14.73 -18.65 13.98
CA ASP A 142 -13.62 -18.17 13.14
C ASP A 142 -13.41 -18.88 11.79
N SER A 143 -14.00 -20.07 11.58
CA SER A 143 -13.76 -20.91 10.43
C SER A 143 -14.40 -20.42 9.11
N ASN A 144 -15.29 -19.42 9.15
CA ASN A 144 -16.03 -18.93 7.98
C ASN A 144 -15.98 -17.41 7.75
N ALA A 145 -15.12 -16.69 8.49
CA ALA A 145 -15.06 -15.21 8.42
C ALA A 145 -14.70 -14.68 7.01
N ALA A 146 -13.78 -15.36 6.30
CA ALA A 146 -13.40 -14.97 4.93
C ALA A 146 -14.55 -15.15 3.92
N ALA A 147 -15.31 -16.25 4.02
CA ALA A 147 -16.43 -16.52 3.14
C ALA A 147 -17.57 -15.51 3.26
N ARG A 148 -17.67 -14.82 4.41
CA ARG A 148 -18.72 -13.83 4.68
C ARG A 148 -18.43 -12.46 4.14
N LEU A 149 -17.15 -12.06 4.07
CA LEU A 149 -16.77 -10.84 3.41
C LEU A 149 -17.11 -10.88 1.91
N LEU A 150 -17.24 -12.08 1.34
CA LEU A 150 -17.71 -12.30 -0.03
C LEU A 150 -19.23 -12.22 -0.19
N GLN A 151 -20.02 -12.23 0.90
CA GLN A 151 -21.47 -12.12 0.80
C GLN A 151 -21.91 -10.69 0.45
N PRO A 152 -22.99 -10.53 -0.34
CA PRO A 152 -23.57 -9.22 -0.62
C PRO A 152 -24.02 -8.57 0.69
N GLY A 153 -23.67 -7.30 0.88
CA GLY A 153 -24.10 -6.57 2.06
C GLY A 153 -23.21 -5.39 2.40
N TRP A 154 -23.49 -4.86 3.57
CA TRP A 154 -22.76 -3.76 4.17
C TRP A 154 -22.07 -4.24 5.44
N ARG A 155 -20.94 -3.61 5.76
CA ARG A 155 -20.21 -3.80 7.00
C ARG A 155 -20.16 -2.47 7.73
N ARG A 156 -20.54 -2.46 9.00
CA ARG A 156 -20.33 -1.32 9.89
C ARG A 156 -18.84 -1.23 10.19
N VAL A 157 -18.29 -0.06 9.94
CA VAL A 157 -16.87 0.25 10.12
C VAL A 157 -16.72 1.48 11.01
N PHE A 158 -15.53 1.65 11.60
CA PHE A 158 -15.26 2.69 12.56
C PHE A 158 -14.05 3.51 12.12
N LEU A 159 -14.21 4.80 12.14
CA LEU A 159 -13.20 5.80 11.82
C LEU A 159 -12.96 6.66 13.04
N PRO A 160 -11.74 7.13 13.30
CA PRO A 160 -11.50 8.15 14.29
C PRO A 160 -12.31 9.41 13.99
N ASP A 161 -12.90 10.02 15.02
CA ASP A 161 -13.71 11.26 14.89
C ASP A 161 -12.87 12.54 15.02
N GLY A 162 -11.57 12.41 15.28
CA GLY A 162 -10.64 13.53 15.50
C GLY A 162 -10.69 14.13 16.92
N MET A 163 -11.58 13.64 17.79
CA MET A 163 -11.75 14.10 19.17
C MET A 163 -11.44 13.00 20.20
N GLY A 164 -10.83 11.89 19.76
CA GLY A 164 -10.49 10.74 20.60
C GLY A 164 -11.60 9.66 20.66
N GLY A 165 -12.69 9.83 19.90
CA GLY A 165 -13.76 8.88 19.74
C GLY A 165 -13.76 8.18 18.39
N LEU A 166 -14.81 7.39 18.14
CA LEU A 166 -15.04 6.70 16.87
C LEU A 166 -16.33 7.17 16.23
N ARG A 167 -16.26 7.44 14.94
CA ARG A 167 -17.40 7.69 14.06
C ARG A 167 -17.76 6.41 13.31
N GLU A 168 -19.02 6.06 13.28
CA GLU A 168 -19.54 4.96 12.49
C GLU A 168 -19.63 5.32 11.01
N GLY A 169 -19.42 4.32 10.17
CA GLY A 169 -19.63 4.37 8.73
C GLY A 169 -19.92 2.98 8.18
N TYR A 170 -20.22 2.91 6.90
CA TYR A 170 -20.60 1.67 6.23
C TYR A 170 -19.83 1.49 4.93
N MET A 171 -19.30 0.27 4.74
CA MET A 171 -18.63 -0.15 3.50
C MET A 171 -19.28 -1.41 2.94
N ARG A 172 -19.20 -1.62 1.64
CA ARG A 172 -19.57 -2.91 1.04
C ARG A 172 -18.68 -4.02 1.60
N SER A 173 -19.28 -5.09 2.10
CA SER A 173 -18.54 -6.24 2.67
C SER A 173 -17.50 -6.79 1.69
N ARG A 174 -17.84 -6.89 0.41
CA ARG A 174 -16.94 -7.34 -0.68
C ARG A 174 -15.72 -6.46 -0.93
N PHE A 175 -15.65 -5.27 -0.36
CA PHE A 175 -14.50 -4.36 -0.48
C PHE A 175 -13.49 -4.56 0.65
N LEU A 176 -13.79 -5.48 1.56
CA LEU A 176 -13.02 -5.74 2.76
C LEU A 176 -12.56 -7.20 2.79
N GLU A 177 -11.37 -7.41 3.32
CA GLU A 177 -10.81 -8.73 3.58
C GLU A 177 -10.20 -8.79 4.98
N LEU A 178 -9.96 -10.00 5.49
CA LEU A 178 -9.36 -10.16 6.82
C LEU A 178 -7.92 -9.66 6.82
N CYS A 179 -7.63 -8.73 7.73
CA CYS A 179 -6.26 -8.37 8.04
C CYS A 179 -5.63 -9.45 8.92
N GLN A 180 -4.81 -10.28 8.32
CA GLN A 180 -4.07 -11.31 9.07
C GLN A 180 -2.70 -10.72 9.40
N GLY A 181 -2.39 -10.30 10.60
CA GLY A 181 -1.10 -9.68 10.98
C GLY A 181 0.13 -10.27 10.26
N LYS A 182 1.21 -9.48 10.14
CA LYS A 182 2.38 -9.70 9.25
C LYS A 182 2.88 -11.16 9.16
N GLU A 183 3.07 -11.83 10.31
CA GLU A 183 3.63 -13.19 10.31
C GLU A 183 2.63 -14.24 9.82
N ARG A 184 1.35 -14.09 10.20
CA ARG A 184 0.30 -15.02 9.79
C ARG A 184 0.00 -14.88 8.30
N TRP A 185 0.06 -13.66 7.77
CA TRP A 185 -0.15 -13.38 6.35
C TRP A 185 1.00 -13.93 5.51
N ARG A 186 2.26 -13.69 5.92
CA ARG A 186 3.43 -14.27 5.26
C ARG A 186 3.38 -15.79 5.26
N LYS A 187 3.02 -16.42 6.40
CA LYS A 187 2.90 -17.87 6.50
C LYS A 187 1.79 -18.40 5.58
N TRP A 188 0.65 -17.74 5.53
CA TRP A 188 -0.44 -18.09 4.63
C TRP A 188 -0.04 -17.92 3.15
N ALA A 189 0.59 -16.82 2.79
CA ALA A 189 1.05 -16.56 1.42
C ALA A 189 2.00 -17.66 0.95
N LEU A 190 2.99 -18.04 1.77
CA LEU A 190 3.98 -19.06 1.43
C LEU A 190 3.43 -20.50 1.45
N GLN A 191 2.25 -20.74 2.01
CA GLN A 191 1.56 -22.04 1.94
C GLN A 191 0.76 -22.23 0.65
N ARG A 192 0.58 -21.20 -0.16
CA ARG A 192 -0.10 -21.29 -1.45
C ARG A 192 0.79 -21.98 -2.47
N PRO A 193 0.23 -22.73 -3.45
CA PRO A 193 1.00 -23.18 -4.60
C PRO A 193 1.69 -21.99 -5.30
N GLU A 194 2.97 -22.16 -5.68
CA GLU A 194 3.77 -21.10 -6.30
C GLU A 194 3.04 -20.44 -7.47
N GLU A 195 2.48 -21.23 -8.37
CA GLU A 195 1.75 -20.72 -9.56
C GLU A 195 0.56 -19.84 -9.17
N ALA A 196 -0.25 -20.27 -8.21
CA ALA A 196 -1.40 -19.51 -7.75
C ALA A 196 -0.99 -18.21 -7.04
N PHE A 197 0.15 -18.22 -6.35
CA PHE A 197 0.70 -17.01 -5.74
C PHE A 197 1.20 -16.05 -6.82
N ARG A 198 1.98 -16.52 -7.79
CA ARG A 198 2.47 -15.74 -8.93
C ARG A 198 1.35 -15.10 -9.72
N GLU A 199 0.31 -15.88 -10.02
CA GLU A 199 -0.89 -15.38 -10.69
C GLU A 199 -1.55 -14.25 -9.87
N SER A 200 -1.67 -14.38 -8.56
CA SER A 200 -2.28 -13.35 -7.72
C SER A 200 -1.47 -12.04 -7.67
N ILE A 201 -0.14 -12.09 -7.74
CA ILE A 201 0.72 -10.90 -7.91
C ILE A 201 0.38 -10.20 -9.23
N VAL A 202 0.34 -10.95 -10.32
CA VAL A 202 0.03 -10.45 -11.66
C VAL A 202 -1.38 -9.84 -11.71
N GLN A 203 -2.39 -10.53 -11.16
CA GLN A 203 -3.77 -10.03 -11.11
C GLN A 203 -3.90 -8.77 -10.27
N THR A 204 -3.14 -8.67 -9.17
CA THR A 204 -3.11 -7.44 -8.37
C THR A 204 -2.51 -6.29 -9.18
N ALA A 205 -1.42 -6.51 -9.91
CA ALA A 205 -0.83 -5.49 -10.79
C ALA A 205 -1.81 -5.05 -11.88
N TYR A 206 -2.53 -5.99 -12.50
CA TYR A 206 -3.56 -5.70 -13.50
C TYR A 206 -4.68 -4.80 -12.98
N SER A 207 -5.02 -4.90 -11.71
CA SER A 207 -6.05 -4.06 -11.10
C SER A 207 -5.69 -2.57 -11.10
N TYR A 208 -4.42 -2.21 -11.30
CA TYR A 208 -3.93 -0.82 -11.40
C TYR A 208 -3.76 -0.32 -12.84
N LEU A 209 -4.07 -1.12 -13.87
CA LEU A 209 -3.93 -0.69 -15.28
C LEU A 209 -4.59 0.66 -15.53
N GLY A 210 -3.88 1.54 -16.23
CA GLY A 210 -4.31 2.90 -16.54
C GLY A 210 -4.20 3.89 -15.37
N THR A 211 -3.81 3.46 -14.16
CA THR A 211 -3.53 4.38 -13.06
C THR A 211 -2.35 5.28 -13.45
N GLN A 212 -2.51 6.60 -13.30
CA GLN A 212 -1.48 7.57 -13.63
C GLN A 212 -0.19 7.31 -12.85
N TYR A 213 0.96 7.58 -13.49
CA TYR A 213 2.23 7.59 -12.81
C TYR A 213 2.29 8.75 -11.81
N ARG A 214 2.67 8.44 -10.58
CA ARG A 214 2.92 9.44 -9.53
C ARG A 214 4.12 8.99 -8.71
N TRP A 215 5.17 9.79 -8.70
CA TRP A 215 6.35 9.54 -7.90
C TRP A 215 5.98 9.38 -6.41
N GLY A 216 6.52 8.36 -5.75
CA GLY A 216 6.22 8.02 -4.35
C GLY A 216 4.84 7.40 -4.12
N GLY A 217 3.96 7.39 -5.13
CA GLY A 217 2.57 6.93 -5.00
C GLY A 217 2.44 5.41 -4.86
N LYS A 218 1.36 4.98 -4.20
CA LYS A 218 0.99 3.56 -4.10
C LYS A 218 -0.52 3.30 -4.09
N THR A 219 -1.30 4.26 -4.63
CA THR A 219 -2.76 4.15 -4.69
C THR A 219 -3.29 4.17 -6.12
N ALA A 220 -4.58 3.88 -6.29
CA ALA A 220 -5.26 4.02 -7.58
C ALA A 220 -5.42 5.49 -8.04
N CYS A 221 -5.10 6.47 -7.20
CA CYS A 221 -5.02 7.89 -7.59
C CYS A 221 -3.69 8.28 -8.20
N GLY A 222 -2.69 7.42 -8.06
CA GLY A 222 -1.35 7.58 -8.61
C GLY A 222 -0.39 6.58 -7.96
N ILE A 223 0.45 5.98 -8.80
CA ILE A 223 1.36 4.92 -8.38
C ILE A 223 2.67 5.00 -9.16
N ASP A 224 3.81 4.78 -8.50
CA ASP A 224 5.09 4.64 -9.18
C ASP A 224 5.46 3.16 -9.44
N CYS A 225 6.59 2.94 -10.09
CA CYS A 225 7.02 1.60 -10.48
C CYS A 225 7.21 0.65 -9.29
N SER A 226 7.91 1.11 -8.27
CA SER A 226 8.16 0.33 -7.06
C SER A 226 6.94 0.27 -6.14
N GLY A 227 6.07 1.29 -6.16
CA GLY A 227 4.76 1.25 -5.50
C GLY A 227 3.84 0.19 -6.08
N LEU A 228 3.82 0.02 -7.41
CA LEU A 228 3.08 -1.06 -8.07
C LEU A 228 3.61 -2.43 -7.64
N ALA A 229 4.93 -2.63 -7.67
CA ALA A 229 5.56 -3.85 -7.19
C ALA A 229 5.24 -4.09 -5.71
N PHE A 230 5.47 -3.08 -4.85
CA PHE A 230 5.19 -3.15 -3.42
C PHE A 230 3.73 -3.53 -3.13
N MET A 231 2.76 -2.84 -3.73
CA MET A 231 1.34 -3.11 -3.49
C MET A 231 0.91 -4.46 -4.05
N SER A 232 1.49 -4.92 -5.14
CA SER A 232 1.20 -6.24 -5.70
C SER A 232 1.63 -7.36 -4.76
N TYR A 233 2.76 -7.22 -4.09
CA TYR A 233 3.22 -8.17 -3.09
C TYR A 233 2.55 -7.98 -1.73
N PHE A 234 2.42 -6.74 -1.25
CA PHE A 234 1.79 -6.41 0.03
C PHE A 234 0.36 -6.96 0.14
N ARG A 235 -0.46 -6.73 -0.87
CA ARG A 235 -1.85 -7.23 -0.91
C ARG A 235 -1.93 -8.76 -0.97
N ASN A 236 -0.85 -9.42 -1.33
CA ASN A 236 -0.71 -10.88 -1.31
C ASN A 236 0.05 -11.39 -0.09
N GLY A 237 0.29 -10.55 0.93
CA GLY A 237 0.83 -10.95 2.22
C GLY A 237 2.35 -10.94 2.33
N ILE A 238 3.05 -10.39 1.36
CA ILE A 238 4.52 -10.29 1.37
C ILE A 238 4.95 -8.82 1.37
N LEU A 239 5.69 -8.42 2.40
CA LEU A 239 6.35 -7.11 2.45
C LEU A 239 7.69 -7.20 1.73
N ILE A 240 7.82 -6.48 0.61
CA ILE A 240 9.08 -6.27 -0.11
C ILE A 240 9.66 -4.89 0.22
N TRP A 241 10.89 -4.61 -0.21
CA TRP A 241 11.45 -3.25 -0.11
C TRP A 241 10.65 -2.29 -0.99
N ARG A 242 10.51 -1.04 -0.52
CA ARG A 242 9.67 -0.03 -1.18
C ARG A 242 10.27 0.50 -2.48
N ASP A 243 11.60 0.62 -2.56
CA ASP A 243 12.27 1.19 -3.72
C ASP A 243 12.59 0.12 -4.78
N ALA A 244 12.94 0.58 -5.98
CA ALA A 244 13.31 -0.24 -7.13
C ALA A 244 14.71 -0.88 -6.95
N ALA A 245 14.89 -1.67 -5.88
CA ALA A 245 16.14 -2.34 -5.57
C ALA A 245 15.92 -3.63 -4.78
N ILE A 246 16.79 -4.62 -4.95
CA ILE A 246 16.88 -5.78 -4.07
C ILE A 246 17.59 -5.33 -2.79
N LYS A 247 16.93 -5.49 -1.66
CA LYS A 247 17.42 -5.03 -0.35
C LYS A 247 17.61 -6.20 0.59
N GLU A 248 18.81 -6.28 1.18
CA GLU A 248 19.09 -7.26 2.22
C GLU A 248 18.10 -7.16 3.39
N GLY A 249 17.69 -8.31 3.93
CA GLY A 249 16.69 -8.40 5.00
C GLY A 249 15.22 -8.40 4.50
N TYR A 250 14.99 -8.27 3.20
CA TYR A 250 13.68 -8.40 2.55
C TYR A 250 13.60 -9.68 1.72
N PRO A 251 12.37 -10.18 1.43
CA PRO A 251 12.18 -11.51 0.84
C PRO A 251 12.63 -11.64 -0.63
N ILE A 252 12.75 -10.53 -1.37
CA ILE A 252 13.22 -10.59 -2.76
C ILE A 252 14.72 -10.85 -2.76
N HIS A 253 15.15 -11.91 -3.45
CA HIS A 253 16.55 -12.22 -3.72
C HIS A 253 16.80 -12.28 -5.22
N GLU A 254 18.04 -12.04 -5.62
CA GLU A 254 18.45 -12.06 -7.02
C GLU A 254 18.42 -13.47 -7.59
N ILE A 255 17.92 -13.58 -8.80
CA ILE A 255 17.91 -14.82 -9.61
C ILE A 255 18.50 -14.53 -11.00
N PRO A 256 18.99 -15.55 -11.73
CA PRO A 256 19.32 -15.39 -13.15
C PRO A 256 18.14 -14.89 -13.96
N ILE A 257 18.39 -13.88 -14.80
CA ILE A 257 17.33 -13.21 -15.57
C ILE A 257 16.53 -14.20 -16.44
N GLU A 258 17.20 -15.17 -17.02
CA GLU A 258 16.61 -16.22 -17.85
C GLU A 258 15.71 -17.20 -17.07
N GLN A 259 15.80 -17.21 -15.74
CA GLN A 259 14.96 -18.03 -14.86
C GLN A 259 13.71 -17.28 -14.36
N ALA A 260 13.59 -15.99 -14.68
CA ALA A 260 12.45 -15.20 -14.27
C ALA A 260 11.12 -15.79 -14.77
N LYS A 261 10.15 -15.90 -13.87
CA LYS A 261 8.81 -16.40 -14.11
C LYS A 261 7.77 -15.28 -13.92
N PRO A 262 6.54 -15.43 -14.44
CA PRO A 262 5.47 -14.46 -14.16
C PRO A 262 5.33 -14.15 -12.66
N GLY A 263 5.22 -12.87 -12.33
CA GLY A 263 5.16 -12.38 -10.96
C GLY A 263 6.53 -12.03 -10.34
N ASP A 264 7.65 -12.42 -10.94
CA ASP A 264 8.98 -11.93 -10.52
C ASP A 264 9.21 -10.48 -10.93
N LEU A 265 10.20 -9.84 -10.33
CA LEU A 265 10.56 -8.46 -10.58
C LEU A 265 11.78 -8.37 -11.51
N LEU A 266 11.69 -7.50 -12.51
CA LEU A 266 12.83 -7.12 -13.34
C LEU A 266 13.27 -5.72 -12.95
N PHE A 267 14.56 -5.55 -12.68
CA PHE A 267 15.15 -4.30 -12.23
C PHE A 267 15.95 -3.63 -13.35
N PHE A 268 15.85 -2.30 -13.38
CA PHE A 268 16.52 -1.40 -14.29
C PHE A 268 17.08 -0.22 -13.49
N PRO A 269 18.01 0.58 -13.98
CA PRO A 269 18.47 1.77 -13.27
C PRO A 269 17.30 2.70 -12.89
N GLY A 270 17.03 2.82 -11.59
CA GLY A 270 15.93 3.65 -11.05
C GLY A 270 14.51 3.16 -11.37
N HIS A 271 14.35 1.89 -11.83
CA HIS A 271 13.05 1.39 -12.26
C HIS A 271 12.87 -0.11 -11.96
N VAL A 272 11.61 -0.54 -11.79
CA VAL A 272 11.24 -1.94 -11.61
C VAL A 272 9.94 -2.26 -12.36
N ALA A 273 9.85 -3.48 -12.89
CA ALA A 273 8.65 -4.00 -13.53
C ALA A 273 8.31 -5.41 -13.01
N ILE A 274 7.04 -5.78 -13.08
CA ILE A 274 6.58 -7.15 -12.80
C ILE A 274 6.60 -7.92 -14.12
N TYR A 275 7.31 -9.04 -14.14
CA TYR A 275 7.43 -9.91 -15.32
C TYR A 275 6.13 -10.71 -15.53
N LEU A 276 5.70 -10.81 -16.77
CA LEU A 276 4.48 -11.53 -17.16
C LEU A 276 4.77 -12.82 -17.95
N GLY A 277 6.05 -13.10 -18.20
CA GLY A 277 6.46 -14.17 -19.08
C GLY A 277 6.60 -13.73 -20.54
N ASN A 278 7.31 -14.52 -21.34
CA ASN A 278 7.50 -14.28 -22.78
C ASN A 278 8.01 -12.87 -23.14
N GLY A 279 8.84 -12.27 -22.30
CA GLY A 279 9.37 -10.92 -22.50
C GLY A 279 8.38 -9.79 -22.24
N LYS A 280 7.17 -10.08 -21.75
CA LYS A 280 6.17 -9.05 -21.40
C LYS A 280 6.32 -8.61 -19.95
N ILE A 281 6.04 -7.33 -19.72
CA ILE A 281 6.08 -6.71 -18.41
C ILE A 281 4.83 -5.85 -18.17
N ILE A 282 4.47 -5.68 -16.90
CA ILE A 282 3.56 -4.65 -16.42
C ILE A 282 4.32 -3.75 -15.45
N HIS A 283 4.22 -2.45 -15.64
CA HIS A 283 4.89 -1.47 -14.79
C HIS A 283 4.15 -0.12 -14.78
N ALA A 284 4.36 0.67 -13.74
CA ALA A 284 4.01 2.08 -13.77
C ALA A 284 5.21 2.85 -14.36
N THR A 285 4.99 3.62 -15.39
CA THR A 285 6.05 4.35 -16.08
C THR A 285 5.73 5.83 -16.25
N GLY A 286 6.71 6.69 -15.99
CA GLY A 286 6.66 8.13 -16.29
C GLY A 286 6.97 8.46 -17.76
N HIS A 287 7.12 7.45 -18.63
CA HIS A 287 7.41 7.68 -20.05
C HIS A 287 6.32 8.53 -20.70
N PRO A 288 6.67 9.58 -21.49
CA PRO A 288 5.71 10.56 -22.02
C PRO A 288 4.54 9.95 -22.81
N GLU A 289 4.78 8.85 -23.51
CA GLU A 289 3.74 8.18 -24.31
C GLU A 289 2.71 7.42 -23.48
N SER A 290 3.02 7.10 -22.22
CA SER A 290 2.16 6.27 -21.37
C SER A 290 1.76 7.00 -20.10
N SER A 291 2.73 7.45 -19.29
CA SER A 291 2.55 8.13 -18.00
C SER A 291 1.58 7.42 -17.03
N CYS A 292 1.50 6.10 -17.08
CA CYS A 292 0.56 5.28 -16.30
C CYS A 292 1.08 3.85 -16.10
N VAL A 293 0.28 3.03 -15.42
CA VAL A 293 0.46 1.58 -15.40
C VAL A 293 0.06 1.00 -16.74
N THR A 294 0.99 0.34 -17.41
CA THR A 294 0.82 -0.18 -18.76
C THR A 294 1.58 -1.48 -18.99
N PHE A 295 1.31 -2.12 -20.11
CA PHE A 295 2.08 -3.25 -20.63
C PHE A 295 3.14 -2.77 -21.62
N ASN A 296 4.30 -3.41 -21.54
CA ASN A 296 5.34 -3.26 -22.56
C ASN A 296 5.97 -4.64 -22.86
N SER A 297 6.71 -4.71 -23.96
CA SER A 297 7.51 -5.88 -24.35
C SER A 297 9.00 -5.57 -24.30
N LEU A 298 9.78 -6.57 -23.90
CA LEU A 298 11.25 -6.60 -24.00
C LEU A 298 11.70 -7.39 -25.25
N ARG A 299 10.75 -7.77 -26.13
CA ARG A 299 11.02 -8.49 -27.39
C ARG A 299 10.89 -7.55 -28.57
N GLU A 300 11.95 -7.51 -29.36
CA GLU A 300 11.95 -6.77 -30.63
C GLU A 300 10.83 -7.26 -31.56
N GLY A 301 10.19 -6.31 -32.24
CA GLY A 301 9.09 -6.57 -33.18
C GLY A 301 7.71 -6.77 -32.54
N GLU A 302 7.61 -6.84 -31.21
CA GLU A 302 6.32 -6.89 -30.52
C GLU A 302 5.75 -5.48 -30.26
N PRO A 303 4.42 -5.32 -30.21
CA PRO A 303 3.78 -4.06 -29.81
C PRO A 303 4.24 -3.64 -28.42
N GLY A 304 4.58 -2.33 -28.28
CA GLY A 304 5.05 -1.78 -27.02
C GLY A 304 6.48 -2.19 -26.66
N TYR A 305 7.30 -2.60 -27.64
CA TYR A 305 8.71 -2.92 -27.41
C TYR A 305 9.46 -1.72 -26.83
N ARG A 306 10.19 -1.95 -25.75
CA ARG A 306 11.02 -0.98 -25.04
C ARG A 306 12.48 -1.40 -25.11
N GLU A 307 13.17 -0.91 -26.14
CA GLU A 307 14.59 -1.15 -26.37
C GLU A 307 15.45 -0.62 -25.22
N ASP A 308 15.10 0.56 -24.70
CA ASP A 308 15.79 1.18 -23.57
C ASP A 308 15.76 0.29 -22.30
N LEU A 309 14.60 -0.27 -21.98
CA LEU A 309 14.46 -1.21 -20.86
C LEU A 309 15.17 -2.53 -21.14
N LYS A 310 15.04 -3.07 -22.36
CA LYS A 310 15.73 -4.30 -22.74
C LYS A 310 17.24 -4.20 -22.55
N ASN A 311 17.82 -3.07 -22.97
CA ASN A 311 19.26 -2.86 -22.94
C ASN A 311 19.79 -2.44 -21.55
N SER A 312 18.94 -1.88 -20.69
CA SER A 312 19.31 -1.42 -19.34
C SER A 312 18.93 -2.41 -18.22
N MET A 313 18.30 -3.55 -18.53
CA MET A 313 17.91 -4.53 -17.51
C MET A 313 19.16 -5.07 -16.78
N CYS A 314 19.20 -4.92 -15.47
CA CYS A 314 20.37 -5.19 -14.66
C CYS A 314 20.22 -6.38 -13.70
N ALA A 315 18.99 -6.73 -13.29
CA ALA A 315 18.75 -7.87 -12.38
C ALA A 315 17.33 -8.41 -12.54
N ALA A 316 17.11 -9.63 -12.07
CA ALA A 316 15.79 -10.18 -11.79
C ALA A 316 15.73 -10.63 -10.33
N GLY A 317 14.55 -10.52 -9.70
CA GLY A 317 14.37 -10.91 -8.31
C GLY A 317 13.10 -11.69 -8.08
N SER A 318 13.18 -12.68 -7.18
CA SER A 318 12.08 -13.58 -6.80
C SER A 318 12.00 -13.73 -5.29
N ILE A 319 10.87 -14.23 -4.82
CA ILE A 319 10.70 -14.70 -3.43
C ILE A 319 10.84 -16.23 -3.31
N PHE A 320 11.00 -16.94 -4.45
CA PHE A 320 11.06 -18.40 -4.56
C PHE A 320 12.45 -18.87 -4.90
#